data_218fde0f757b4ba2f6dcb2221c7515bb
#
_entry.id   218fde0f757b4ba2f6dcb2221c7515bb
#
_cell.length_a   1.000
_cell.length_b   1.000
_cell.length_c   1.000
_cell.angle_alpha   90.00
_cell.angle_beta   90.00
_cell.angle_gamma   90.00
#
_symmetry.space_group_name_H-M   'P 1'
#
loop_
_entity.id
_entity.type
_entity.pdbx_description
1 polymer ?
#
loop_
_entity_poly.entity_id
_entity_poly.type
_entity_poly.pdbx_seq_one_letter_code
_entity_poly.pdbx_strand_id
1 'polypeptide(L)'
;MPGNELINHKELREVKKIFTESDGVLFAHGFDKRRKNIFRVREFEKKLSNVFKSKYVQCVSSGTAAIKIALKSLGVKHGDEVITQSFNFIATIEAILDCGAKPIITGINEDLNMSSEELSKLITKKTKAVILVHMLGYSAELEKIQKVCKKKKIPLIEDNCEAMGATFRKK
;
A
#
# COMPACT_ATOMS: atom_id res chain seq x y z
N MET A 1 -17.44 -0.44 4.22
CA MET A 1 -16.35 -1.02 5.02
C MET A 1 -16.74 -0.99 6.48
N PRO A 2 -16.53 -2.05 7.25
CA PRO A 2 -16.77 -2.03 8.70
C PRO A 2 -15.79 -1.04 9.36
N GLY A 3 -16.15 -0.55 10.53
CA GLY A 3 -15.31 0.37 11.32
C GLY A 3 -15.97 1.67 11.74
N ASN A 4 -17.10 2.03 11.13
CA ASN A 4 -17.86 3.22 11.53
C ASN A 4 -18.39 3.11 12.97
N GLU A 5 -18.67 1.91 13.43
CA GLU A 5 -19.08 1.60 14.81
C GLU A 5 -17.99 1.89 15.85
N LEU A 6 -16.73 1.96 15.42
CA LEU A 6 -15.61 2.31 16.28
C LEU A 6 -15.37 3.82 16.37
N ILE A 7 -15.94 4.59 15.43
CA ILE A 7 -15.78 6.05 15.37
C ILE A 7 -16.75 6.70 16.39
N ASN A 8 -16.21 7.50 17.30
CA ASN A 8 -16.98 8.09 18.39
C ASN A 8 -16.45 9.48 18.78
N HIS A 9 -16.75 9.90 20.01
CA HIS A 9 -16.35 11.20 20.55
C HIS A 9 -14.82 11.42 20.62
N LYS A 10 -14.01 10.35 20.58
CA LYS A 10 -12.54 10.49 20.60
C LYS A 10 -12.04 11.03 19.27
N GLU A 11 -12.51 10.48 18.16
CA GLU A 11 -12.18 10.96 16.81
C GLU A 11 -12.72 12.37 16.59
N LEU A 12 -13.97 12.62 17.00
CA LEU A 12 -14.56 13.96 16.94
C LEU A 12 -13.70 15.00 17.69
N ARG A 13 -13.18 14.64 18.85
CA ARG A 13 -12.29 15.52 19.63
C ARG A 13 -11.00 15.83 18.88
N GLU A 14 -10.38 14.84 18.25
CA GLU A 14 -9.17 15.05 17.45
C GLU A 14 -9.43 15.94 16.22
N VAL A 15 -10.56 15.76 15.55
CA VAL A 15 -10.98 16.64 14.45
C VAL A 15 -11.18 18.08 14.94
N LYS A 16 -11.86 18.29 16.07
CA LYS A 16 -12.05 19.62 16.66
C LYS A 16 -10.73 20.31 16.97
N LYS A 17 -9.70 19.61 17.43
CA LYS A 17 -8.38 20.16 17.69
C LYS A 17 -7.73 20.80 16.47
N ILE A 18 -8.01 20.31 15.26
CA ILE A 18 -7.48 20.93 14.03
C ILE A 18 -7.95 22.38 13.92
N PHE A 19 -9.19 22.66 14.29
CA PHE A 19 -9.75 24.01 14.25
C PHE A 19 -9.30 24.88 15.42
N THR A 20 -9.21 24.33 16.61
CA THR A 20 -8.88 25.09 17.83
C THR A 20 -7.39 25.29 18.06
N GLU A 21 -6.55 24.32 17.65
CA GLU A 21 -5.11 24.34 17.91
C GLU A 21 -4.29 24.77 16.69
N SER A 22 -4.74 24.43 15.47
CA SER A 22 -4.01 24.65 14.20
C SER A 22 -4.73 25.60 13.25
N ASP A 23 -5.63 26.44 13.76
CA ASP A 23 -6.36 27.48 13.01
C ASP A 23 -7.08 26.93 11.76
N GLY A 24 -7.60 25.69 11.86
CA GLY A 24 -8.35 25.04 10.77
C GLY A 24 -7.53 24.70 9.52
N VAL A 25 -6.21 24.68 9.61
CA VAL A 25 -5.35 24.33 8.47
C VAL A 25 -5.40 22.82 8.21
N LEU A 26 -6.07 22.42 7.12
CA LEU A 26 -6.29 21.01 6.74
C LEU A 26 -5.21 20.44 5.80
N PHE A 27 -4.32 21.29 5.28
CA PHE A 27 -3.26 20.85 4.36
C PHE A 27 -2.18 20.04 5.08
N ALA A 28 -1.60 19.06 4.39
CA ALA A 28 -0.54 18.22 4.94
C ALA A 28 0.77 18.99 5.19
N HIS A 29 0.99 20.08 4.48
CA HIS A 29 2.22 20.91 4.56
C HIS A 29 1.91 22.39 4.43
N GLY A 30 2.90 23.23 4.68
CA GLY A 30 2.77 24.70 4.62
C GLY A 30 2.05 25.30 5.81
N PHE A 31 1.92 26.63 5.81
CA PHE A 31 1.26 27.43 6.85
C PHE A 31 1.83 27.24 8.27
N ASP A 32 3.14 27.03 8.39
CA ASP A 32 3.81 26.59 9.62
C ASP A 32 3.51 27.49 10.83
N LYS A 33 3.63 28.80 10.66
CA LYS A 33 3.32 29.77 11.74
C LYS A 33 1.85 29.74 12.15
N ARG A 34 0.94 29.70 11.16
CA ARG A 34 -0.50 29.74 11.38
C ARG A 34 -0.97 28.50 12.12
N ARG A 35 -0.47 27.34 11.76
CA ARG A 35 -0.77 26.05 12.42
C ARG A 35 0.09 25.75 13.65
N LYS A 36 0.90 26.71 14.12
CA LYS A 36 1.78 26.56 15.30
C LYS A 36 2.70 25.35 15.20
N ASN A 37 3.15 25.01 13.99
CA ASN A 37 3.96 23.82 13.69
C ASN A 37 3.31 22.48 14.07
N ILE A 38 1.98 22.41 14.16
CA ILE A 38 1.24 21.17 14.41
C ILE A 38 0.90 20.52 13.08
N PHE A 39 1.48 19.35 12.80
CA PHE A 39 1.32 18.58 11.56
C PHE A 39 0.78 17.19 11.86
N ARG A 40 -0.53 17.04 11.96
CA ARG A 40 -1.18 15.76 12.36
C ARG A 40 -0.83 14.59 11.46
N VAL A 41 -0.69 14.80 10.16
CA VAL A 41 -0.27 13.75 9.22
C VAL A 41 1.15 13.27 9.54
N ARG A 42 2.10 14.20 9.75
CA ARG A 42 3.49 13.84 10.11
C ARG A 42 3.57 13.13 11.47
N GLU A 43 2.75 13.54 12.43
CA GLU A 43 2.64 12.85 13.73
C GLU A 43 2.15 11.42 13.55
N PHE A 44 1.17 11.21 12.68
CA PHE A 44 0.64 9.89 12.35
C PHE A 44 1.67 9.03 11.62
N GLU A 45 2.35 9.57 10.60
CA GLU A 45 3.44 8.89 9.88
C GLU A 45 4.54 8.44 10.83
N LYS A 46 4.93 9.29 11.79
CA LYS A 46 5.92 8.95 12.82
C LYS A 46 5.44 7.81 13.73
N LYS A 47 4.16 7.82 14.13
CA LYS A 47 3.59 6.73 14.92
C LYS A 47 3.58 5.42 14.16
N LEU A 48 3.15 5.42 12.88
CA LEU A 48 3.18 4.24 12.02
C LEU A 48 4.62 3.72 11.83
N SER A 49 5.58 4.61 11.59
CA SER A 49 7.00 4.26 11.50
C SER A 49 7.48 3.50 12.74
N ASN A 50 7.10 3.96 13.93
CA ASN A 50 7.47 3.30 15.19
C ASN A 50 6.78 1.93 15.36
N VAL A 51 5.48 1.85 15.06
CA VAL A 51 4.68 0.62 15.22
C VAL A 51 5.16 -0.47 14.27
N PHE A 52 5.32 -0.13 13.00
CA PHE A 52 5.72 -1.09 11.96
C PHE A 52 7.23 -1.19 11.75
N LYS A 53 8.02 -0.46 12.54
CA LYS A 53 9.49 -0.39 12.41
C LYS A 53 9.95 -0.07 10.98
N SER A 54 9.16 0.71 10.26
CA SER A 54 9.44 1.14 8.91
C SER A 54 10.26 2.43 8.94
N LYS A 55 11.36 2.48 8.18
CA LYS A 55 12.22 3.66 8.10
C LYS A 55 11.52 4.86 7.47
N TYR A 56 10.64 4.62 6.52
CA TYR A 56 9.92 5.65 5.78
C TYR A 56 8.44 5.33 5.76
N VAL A 57 7.64 6.33 6.02
CA VAL A 57 6.17 6.27 5.95
C VAL A 57 5.68 7.54 5.28
N GLN A 58 4.80 7.39 4.31
CA GLN A 58 4.16 8.49 3.60
C GLN A 58 2.66 8.24 3.52
N CYS A 59 1.87 9.13 4.11
CA CYS A 59 0.43 9.11 3.94
C CYS A 59 0.02 9.78 2.63
N VAL A 60 -0.96 9.20 1.98
CA VAL A 60 -1.54 9.67 0.72
C VAL A 60 -3.07 9.64 0.80
N SER A 61 -3.76 10.18 -0.20
CA SER A 61 -5.20 10.38 -0.19
C SER A 61 -6.04 9.09 -0.27
N SER A 62 -5.46 7.99 -0.78
CA SER A 62 -6.15 6.70 -0.92
C SER A 62 -5.17 5.55 -1.13
N GLY A 63 -5.63 4.30 -0.96
CA GLY A 63 -4.85 3.11 -1.30
C GLY A 63 -4.49 3.06 -2.79
N THR A 64 -5.41 3.43 -3.68
CA THR A 64 -5.14 3.53 -5.13
C THR A 64 -3.99 4.49 -5.42
N ALA A 65 -4.00 5.66 -4.77
CA ALA A 65 -2.91 6.62 -4.90
C ALA A 65 -1.58 6.06 -4.37
N ALA A 66 -1.62 5.31 -3.26
CA ALA A 66 -0.44 4.66 -2.70
C ALA A 66 0.20 3.66 -3.68
N ILE A 67 -0.61 2.78 -4.28
CA ILE A 67 -0.15 1.81 -5.28
C ILE A 67 0.46 2.54 -6.49
N LYS A 68 -0.25 3.54 -7.02
CA LYS A 68 0.22 4.33 -8.16
C LYS A 68 1.56 5.03 -7.87
N ILE A 69 1.70 5.65 -6.69
CA ILE A 69 2.94 6.31 -6.28
C ILE A 69 4.08 5.28 -6.13
N ALA A 70 3.81 4.12 -5.52
CA ALA A 70 4.78 3.05 -5.38
C ALA A 70 5.28 2.57 -6.76
N LEU A 71 4.37 2.31 -7.70
CA LEU A 71 4.72 1.93 -9.08
C LEU A 71 5.55 3.01 -9.78
N LYS A 72 5.15 4.28 -9.68
CA LYS A 72 5.90 5.39 -10.29
C LYS A 72 7.27 5.56 -9.66
N SER A 73 7.43 5.36 -8.36
CA SER A 73 8.73 5.43 -7.68
C SER A 73 9.70 4.34 -8.14
N LEU A 74 9.19 3.20 -8.58
CA LEU A 74 9.95 2.11 -9.20
C LEU A 74 10.25 2.37 -10.70
N GLY A 75 9.81 3.48 -11.25
CA GLY A 75 10.00 3.85 -12.64
C GLY A 75 9.11 3.08 -13.61
N VAL A 76 7.96 2.58 -13.14
CA VAL A 76 6.97 1.92 -14.02
C VAL A 76 6.41 2.93 -15.01
N LYS A 77 6.37 2.56 -16.30
CA LYS A 77 5.98 3.41 -17.42
C LYS A 77 5.28 2.62 -18.52
N HIS A 78 4.90 3.31 -19.57
CA HIS A 78 4.29 2.70 -20.76
C HIS A 78 5.18 1.58 -21.33
N GLY A 79 4.54 0.44 -21.64
CA GLY A 79 5.19 -0.75 -22.18
C GLY A 79 5.75 -1.73 -21.14
N ASP A 80 5.84 -1.32 -19.86
CA ASP A 80 6.20 -2.22 -18.78
C ASP A 80 5.02 -3.15 -18.41
N GLU A 81 5.34 -4.28 -17.79
CA GLU A 81 4.37 -5.22 -17.23
C GLU A 81 4.43 -5.21 -15.70
N VAL A 82 3.27 -5.24 -15.07
CA VAL A 82 3.14 -5.39 -13.61
C VAL A 82 2.26 -6.59 -13.33
N ILE A 83 2.77 -7.55 -12.55
CA ILE A 83 2.03 -8.76 -12.21
C ILE A 83 1.26 -8.55 -10.92
N THR A 84 -0.01 -8.96 -10.90
CA THR A 84 -0.84 -9.03 -9.69
C THR A 84 -1.78 -10.23 -9.76
N GLN A 85 -2.45 -10.58 -8.67
CA GLN A 85 -3.34 -11.74 -8.58
C GLN A 85 -4.73 -11.48 -9.15
N SER A 86 -5.43 -12.56 -9.54
CA SER A 86 -6.78 -12.49 -10.14
C SER A 86 -7.85 -12.10 -9.13
N PHE A 87 -7.77 -12.61 -7.89
CA PHE A 87 -8.67 -12.21 -6.82
C PHE A 87 -8.11 -10.94 -6.15
N ASN A 88 -8.66 -9.80 -6.53
CA ASN A 88 -8.13 -8.51 -6.15
C ASN A 88 -9.20 -7.41 -6.31
N PHE A 89 -9.04 -6.30 -5.60
CA PHE A 89 -9.85 -5.12 -5.82
C PHE A 89 -9.40 -4.39 -7.09
N ILE A 90 -10.37 -3.90 -7.87
CA ILE A 90 -10.12 -3.29 -9.19
C ILE A 90 -9.09 -2.13 -9.15
N ALA A 91 -8.99 -1.42 -8.04
CA ALA A 91 -8.08 -0.30 -7.88
C ALA A 91 -6.60 -0.64 -8.15
N THR A 92 -6.18 -1.88 -7.88
CA THR A 92 -4.82 -2.33 -8.22
C THR A 92 -4.61 -2.34 -9.73
N ILE A 93 -5.58 -2.83 -10.49
CA ILE A 93 -5.54 -2.85 -11.96
C ILE A 93 -5.58 -1.41 -12.51
N GLU A 94 -6.46 -0.57 -11.98
CA GLU A 94 -6.55 0.84 -12.38
C GLU A 94 -5.23 1.58 -12.13
N ALA A 95 -4.59 1.38 -10.98
CA ALA A 95 -3.30 2.01 -10.67
C ALA A 95 -2.19 1.58 -11.64
N ILE A 96 -2.19 0.31 -12.09
CA ILE A 96 -1.24 -0.20 -13.10
C ILE A 96 -1.50 0.47 -14.45
N LEU A 97 -2.76 0.49 -14.91
CA LEU A 97 -3.17 1.12 -16.17
C LEU A 97 -2.86 2.62 -16.18
N ASP A 98 -3.13 3.31 -15.09
CA ASP A 98 -2.81 4.73 -14.90
C ASP A 98 -1.31 5.04 -14.95
N CYS A 99 -0.47 4.05 -14.68
CA CYS A 99 0.97 4.16 -14.89
C CYS A 99 1.38 3.96 -16.35
N GLY A 100 0.45 3.57 -17.23
CA GLY A 100 0.69 3.22 -18.63
C GLY A 100 1.25 1.81 -18.80
N ALA A 101 1.26 1.00 -17.74
CA ALA A 101 1.75 -0.36 -17.76
C ALA A 101 0.64 -1.36 -18.08
N LYS A 102 1.03 -2.56 -18.51
CA LYS A 102 0.12 -3.67 -18.76
C LYS A 102 -0.03 -4.53 -17.49
N PRO A 103 -1.24 -4.70 -16.93
CA PRO A 103 -1.47 -5.66 -15.87
C PRO A 103 -1.37 -7.09 -16.42
N ILE A 104 -0.60 -7.92 -15.73
CA ILE A 104 -0.50 -9.36 -15.98
C ILE A 104 -1.10 -10.07 -14.77
N ILE A 105 -2.09 -10.90 -15.02
CA ILE A 105 -2.88 -11.51 -13.96
C ILE A 105 -2.38 -12.93 -13.70
N THR A 106 -1.99 -13.23 -12.46
CA THR A 106 -1.69 -14.60 -12.02
C THR A 106 -2.91 -15.22 -11.35
N GLY A 107 -2.98 -16.56 -11.38
CA GLY A 107 -3.92 -17.31 -10.58
C GLY A 107 -3.64 -17.19 -9.08
N ILE A 108 -4.55 -17.74 -8.32
CA ILE A 108 -4.53 -17.78 -6.86
C ILE A 108 -4.52 -19.22 -6.37
N ASN A 109 -4.06 -19.41 -5.14
CA ASN A 109 -4.16 -20.66 -4.41
C ASN A 109 -5.52 -20.75 -3.68
N GLU A 110 -5.78 -21.85 -2.97
CA GLU A 110 -7.00 -22.07 -2.18
C GLU A 110 -7.19 -21.02 -1.05
N ASP A 111 -6.10 -20.40 -0.61
CA ASP A 111 -6.10 -19.31 0.37
C ASP A 111 -6.41 -17.93 -0.23
N LEU A 112 -6.83 -17.88 -1.51
CA LEU A 112 -7.15 -16.68 -2.28
C LEU A 112 -5.96 -15.74 -2.51
N ASN A 113 -4.75 -16.15 -2.17
CA ASN A 113 -3.53 -15.39 -2.39
C ASN A 113 -2.81 -15.82 -3.67
N MET A 114 -1.88 -14.98 -4.14
CA MET A 114 -1.10 -15.18 -5.36
C MET A 114 -0.40 -16.55 -5.38
N SER A 115 -0.54 -17.30 -6.47
CA SER A 115 0.22 -18.53 -6.72
C SER A 115 1.68 -18.21 -7.07
N SER A 116 2.61 -18.66 -6.23
CA SER A 116 4.05 -18.49 -6.48
C SER A 116 4.54 -19.27 -7.70
N GLU A 117 3.90 -20.39 -8.02
CA GLU A 117 4.24 -21.22 -9.20
C GLU A 117 3.86 -20.51 -10.49
N GLU A 118 2.63 -19.97 -10.55
CA GLU A 118 2.19 -19.21 -11.73
C GLU A 118 2.95 -17.91 -11.89
N LEU A 119 3.20 -17.19 -10.79
CA LEU A 119 4.05 -16.00 -10.81
C LEU A 119 5.37 -16.28 -11.54
N SER A 120 6.03 -17.40 -11.22
CA SER A 120 7.33 -17.73 -11.80
C SER A 120 7.29 -17.93 -13.33
N LYS A 121 6.15 -18.38 -13.87
CA LYS A 121 5.92 -18.61 -15.31
C LYS A 121 5.58 -17.34 -16.07
N LEU A 122 4.95 -16.36 -15.42
CA LEU A 122 4.46 -15.12 -16.02
C LEU A 122 5.52 -14.01 -16.14
N ILE A 123 6.64 -14.15 -15.42
CA ILE A 123 7.70 -13.15 -15.44
C ILE A 123 8.39 -13.10 -16.79
N THR A 124 8.40 -11.94 -17.42
CA THR A 124 9.07 -11.63 -18.69
C THR A 124 10.19 -10.62 -18.50
N LYS A 125 10.89 -10.26 -19.58
CA LYS A 125 11.87 -9.17 -19.60
C LYS A 125 11.21 -7.78 -19.42
N LYS A 126 9.89 -7.67 -19.62
CA LYS A 126 9.12 -6.44 -19.45
C LYS A 126 8.54 -6.31 -18.05
N THR A 127 8.59 -7.37 -17.24
CA THR A 127 8.05 -7.33 -15.86
C THR A 127 8.87 -6.37 -15.01
N LYS A 128 8.23 -5.29 -14.55
CA LYS A 128 8.86 -4.20 -13.80
C LYS A 128 8.60 -4.27 -12.30
N ALA A 129 7.45 -4.81 -11.90
CA ALA A 129 7.08 -4.98 -10.50
C ALA A 129 6.07 -6.13 -10.34
N VAL A 130 5.96 -6.63 -9.12
CA VAL A 130 4.90 -7.53 -8.66
C VAL A 130 4.14 -6.82 -7.54
N ILE A 131 2.81 -6.85 -7.58
CA ILE A 131 1.94 -6.40 -6.49
C ILE A 131 1.28 -7.63 -5.90
N LEU A 132 1.60 -7.92 -4.65
CA LEU A 132 1.01 -8.99 -3.86
C LEU A 132 -0.02 -8.39 -2.90
N VAL A 133 -1.26 -8.84 -2.96
CA VAL A 133 -2.30 -8.46 -1.99
C VAL A 133 -2.45 -9.60 -0.99
N HIS A 134 -2.41 -9.28 0.31
CA HIS A 134 -2.68 -10.25 1.38
C HIS A 134 -4.18 -10.26 1.65
N MET A 135 -4.89 -11.19 0.99
CA MET A 135 -6.35 -11.23 1.01
C MET A 135 -6.91 -11.66 2.36
N LEU A 136 -7.98 -10.97 2.77
CA LEU A 136 -8.78 -11.27 3.97
C LEU A 136 -7.94 -11.37 5.28
N GLY A 137 -6.79 -10.74 5.31
CA GLY A 137 -5.89 -10.77 6.48
C GLY A 137 -4.97 -11.99 6.54
N TYR A 138 -5.04 -12.89 5.57
CA TYR A 138 -4.13 -14.04 5.49
C TYR A 138 -2.84 -13.67 4.76
N SER A 139 -1.70 -14.01 5.37
CA SER A 139 -0.41 -13.85 4.70
C SER A 139 -0.30 -14.86 3.57
N ALA A 140 -0.04 -14.37 2.36
CA ALA A 140 0.31 -15.20 1.22
C ALA A 140 1.58 -16.03 1.51
N GLU A 141 1.94 -16.97 0.61
CA GLU A 141 3.21 -17.69 0.64
C GLU A 141 4.41 -16.76 0.41
N LEU A 142 4.52 -15.74 1.28
CA LEU A 142 5.42 -14.59 1.12
C LEU A 142 6.87 -15.00 0.84
N GLU A 143 7.37 -16.04 1.53
CA GLU A 143 8.75 -16.51 1.34
C GLU A 143 9.00 -17.05 -0.08
N LYS A 144 8.05 -17.80 -0.63
CA LYS A 144 8.17 -18.35 -1.98
C LYS A 144 8.12 -17.21 -3.00
N ILE A 145 7.17 -16.29 -2.86
CA ILE A 145 7.02 -15.12 -3.73
C ILE A 145 8.26 -14.23 -3.68
N GLN A 146 8.75 -13.90 -2.47
CA GLN A 146 9.98 -13.12 -2.31
C GLN A 146 11.19 -13.80 -2.94
N LYS A 147 11.30 -15.13 -2.83
CA LYS A 147 12.38 -15.90 -3.46
C LYS A 147 12.34 -15.81 -4.98
N VAL A 148 11.14 -15.89 -5.57
CA VAL A 148 10.95 -15.69 -7.03
C VAL A 148 11.35 -14.28 -7.44
N CYS A 149 10.83 -13.27 -6.76
CA CYS A 149 11.12 -11.85 -7.07
C CYS A 149 12.62 -11.54 -6.93
N LYS A 150 13.27 -11.99 -5.84
CA LYS A 150 14.72 -11.81 -5.62
C LYS A 150 15.56 -12.47 -6.72
N LYS A 151 15.25 -13.73 -7.08
CA LYS A 151 15.95 -14.46 -8.16
C LYS A 151 15.88 -13.72 -9.48
N LYS A 152 14.77 -13.07 -9.76
CA LYS A 152 14.51 -12.33 -11.00
C LYS A 152 14.87 -10.84 -10.91
N LYS A 153 15.28 -10.36 -9.73
CA LYS A 153 15.59 -8.94 -9.44
C LYS A 153 14.42 -8.00 -9.71
N ILE A 154 13.21 -8.46 -9.40
CA ILE A 154 11.96 -7.69 -9.59
C ILE A 154 11.51 -7.17 -8.22
N PRO A 155 11.17 -5.88 -8.09
CA PRO A 155 10.58 -5.31 -6.89
C PRO A 155 9.23 -5.95 -6.55
N LEU A 156 9.00 -6.21 -5.26
CA LEU A 156 7.73 -6.65 -4.72
C LEU A 156 7.08 -5.50 -3.94
N ILE A 157 5.86 -5.17 -4.28
CA ILE A 157 4.97 -4.29 -3.51
C ILE A 157 3.98 -5.19 -2.78
N GLU A 158 3.90 -5.05 -1.47
CA GLU A 158 2.92 -5.75 -0.63
C GLU A 158 1.76 -4.80 -0.32
N ASP A 159 0.56 -5.15 -0.78
CA ASP A 159 -0.67 -4.43 -0.45
C ASP A 159 -1.33 -5.11 0.76
N ASN A 160 -1.27 -4.44 1.89
CA ASN A 160 -1.79 -4.89 3.17
C ASN A 160 -3.12 -4.21 3.55
N CYS A 161 -3.89 -3.73 2.58
CA CYS A 161 -5.13 -3.00 2.85
C CYS A 161 -6.15 -3.80 3.69
N GLU A 162 -6.14 -5.14 3.55
CA GLU A 162 -6.97 -6.06 4.34
C GLU A 162 -6.18 -6.81 5.43
N ALA A 163 -4.86 -6.61 5.51
CA ALA A 163 -3.97 -7.37 6.38
C ALA A 163 -3.12 -6.47 7.29
N MET A 164 -3.57 -5.24 7.57
CA MET A 164 -2.83 -4.32 8.44
C MET A 164 -2.64 -4.92 9.83
N GLY A 165 -1.40 -5.10 10.25
CA GLY A 165 -1.05 -5.72 11.53
C GLY A 165 -0.86 -7.24 11.46
N ALA A 166 -1.14 -7.88 10.32
CA ALA A 166 -0.74 -9.27 10.10
C ALA A 166 0.79 -9.39 10.15
N THR A 167 1.27 -10.53 10.63
CA THR A 167 2.70 -10.76 10.78
C THR A 167 3.12 -12.03 10.05
N PHE A 168 4.26 -11.97 9.41
CA PHE A 168 4.94 -13.13 8.84
C PHE A 168 6.16 -13.46 9.69
N ARG A 169 6.25 -14.70 10.24
CA ARG A 169 7.34 -15.15 11.13
C ARG A 169 7.58 -14.19 12.31
N LYS A 170 6.49 -13.73 12.95
CA LYS A 170 6.53 -12.78 14.09
C LYS A 170 7.18 -11.40 13.76
N LYS A 171 7.19 -11.04 12.49
CA LYS A 171 7.63 -9.70 12.02
C LYS A 171 6.52 -9.05 11.23
#